data_628f428d0bcb2af1057f50ebef221d47
#
_entry.id   628f428d0bcb2af1057f50ebef221d47
#
_cell.length_a   1.000
_cell.length_b   1.000
_cell.length_c   1.000
_cell.angle_alpha   90.00
_cell.angle_beta   90.00
_cell.angle_gamma   90.00
#
_symmetry.space_group_name_H-M   'P 1'
#
loop_
_entity.id
_entity.type
_entity.pdbx_description
1 polymer ?
#
loop_
_entity_poly.entity_id
_entity_poly.type
_entity_poly.pdbx_seq_one_letter_code
_entity_poly.pdbx_strand_id
1 'polypeptide(L)'
;MSSERARLTALYGGLLVLAGALLMGLVYLLVSEGVYANVLTAVVPAVPAGTLATAIPSGGAAAPALPSSDWARTAVLQPGQYAVAQKVSTAAGDAALSQLLTVSGVSLAAYSALSIALAWWMAGRVLRPVGLITSRARRLSGSNLHERLALKAPPGELKELADTFDGMLDRIEELVAARQRFAANAAHELRTPLAVQRAAAEIGLADDPPPEKVAWIRDKLIDTAADSEQLIEGLLLLAVSDEGLRRCERVDLAGVAAAVAEALEAEAEERSITVEAEVRPLLVEGDPVLLDHLVRNLVANALRYNHPGGTVRVRVGRGGLEVANTGPVVDPATVPLLFEPFRRAQARRHAPGEGAGLGLSIVASIARAHGGEASATANPGGGLTVRVVLPSCP
;
A
#
# COMPACT_ATOMS: atom_id res chain seq x y z
N MET A 1 -23.28 4.03 5.15
CA MET A 1 -23.30 4.09 3.67
C MET A 1 -24.50 4.80 3.07
N SER A 2 -25.69 4.74 3.67
CA SER A 2 -26.86 5.49 3.18
C SER A 2 -26.70 7.02 3.31
N SER A 3 -26.04 7.50 4.36
CA SER A 3 -25.81 8.93 4.59
C SER A 3 -24.85 9.58 3.59
N GLU A 4 -23.80 8.89 3.16
CA GLU A 4 -22.81 9.41 2.21
C GLU A 4 -23.41 9.51 0.78
N ARG A 5 -24.16 8.48 0.37
CA ARG A 5 -24.91 8.52 -0.90
C ARG A 5 -25.92 9.67 -0.90
N ALA A 6 -26.67 9.81 0.19
CA ALA A 6 -27.63 10.88 0.33
C ALA A 6 -26.98 12.26 0.28
N ARG A 7 -25.83 12.46 0.93
CA ARG A 7 -25.06 13.70 0.88
C ARG A 7 -24.55 14.04 -0.51
N LEU A 8 -23.95 13.08 -1.22
CA LEU A 8 -23.45 13.28 -2.58
C LEU A 8 -24.61 13.55 -3.55
N THR A 9 -25.70 12.81 -3.43
CA THR A 9 -26.90 13.04 -4.26
C THR A 9 -27.49 14.42 -3.98
N ALA A 10 -27.56 14.84 -2.72
CA ALA A 10 -28.07 16.18 -2.35
C ALA A 10 -27.16 17.30 -2.87
N LEU A 11 -25.83 17.14 -2.81
CA LEU A 11 -24.87 18.12 -3.33
C LEU A 11 -24.91 18.24 -4.85
N TYR A 12 -24.69 17.14 -5.56
CA TYR A 12 -24.65 17.16 -7.03
C TYR A 12 -26.02 17.32 -7.67
N GLY A 13 -27.04 16.65 -7.13
CA GLY A 13 -28.41 16.82 -7.56
C GLY A 13 -28.91 18.24 -7.30
N GLY A 14 -28.65 18.78 -6.11
CA GLY A 14 -28.99 20.15 -5.74
C GLY A 14 -28.30 21.19 -6.61
N LEU A 15 -27.00 21.02 -6.91
CA LEU A 15 -26.26 21.90 -7.82
C LEU A 15 -26.84 21.91 -9.24
N LEU A 16 -27.17 20.72 -9.79
CA LEU A 16 -27.77 20.60 -11.11
C LEU A 16 -29.16 21.22 -11.17
N VAL A 17 -29.99 21.04 -10.13
CA VAL A 17 -31.31 21.66 -10.04
C VAL A 17 -31.19 23.18 -9.94
N LEU A 18 -30.24 23.69 -9.15
CA LEU A 18 -29.97 25.11 -9.02
C LEU A 18 -29.53 25.73 -10.35
N ALA A 19 -28.60 25.06 -11.07
CA ALA A 19 -28.15 25.51 -12.38
C ALA A 19 -29.29 25.51 -13.40
N GLY A 20 -30.15 24.48 -13.40
CA GLY A 20 -31.34 24.41 -14.24
C GLY A 20 -32.34 25.52 -13.92
N ALA A 21 -32.57 25.81 -12.64
CA ALA A 21 -33.49 26.89 -12.23
C ALA A 21 -32.96 28.27 -12.63
N LEU A 22 -31.64 28.53 -12.46
CA LEU A 22 -30.99 29.75 -12.91
C LEU A 22 -31.09 29.97 -14.41
N LEU A 23 -30.78 28.89 -15.18
CA LEU A 23 -30.88 28.93 -16.64
C LEU A 23 -32.33 29.22 -17.09
N MET A 24 -33.32 28.56 -16.48
CA MET A 24 -34.74 28.76 -16.77
C MET A 24 -35.20 30.16 -16.40
N GLY A 25 -34.73 30.70 -15.25
CA GLY A 25 -34.99 32.06 -14.85
C GLY A 25 -34.40 33.08 -15.84
N LEU A 26 -33.20 32.85 -16.32
CA LEU A 26 -32.56 33.69 -17.35
C LEU A 26 -33.33 33.66 -18.66
N VAL A 27 -33.74 32.47 -19.13
CA VAL A 27 -34.56 32.33 -20.34
C VAL A 27 -35.92 33.05 -20.20
N TYR A 28 -36.56 32.91 -19.04
CA TYR A 28 -37.79 33.60 -18.73
C TYR A 28 -37.64 35.13 -18.82
N LEU A 29 -36.60 35.70 -18.20
CA LEU A 29 -36.30 37.12 -18.26
C LEU A 29 -36.07 37.63 -19.69
N LEU A 30 -35.25 36.93 -20.45
CA LEU A 30 -34.95 37.28 -21.84
C LEU A 30 -36.20 37.21 -22.73
N VAL A 31 -37.05 36.20 -22.55
CA VAL A 31 -38.28 36.04 -23.34
C VAL A 31 -39.32 37.07 -22.91
N SER A 32 -39.45 37.38 -21.59
CA SER A 32 -40.40 38.39 -21.11
C SER A 32 -40.08 39.79 -21.66
N GLU A 33 -38.78 40.17 -21.61
CA GLU A 33 -38.35 41.44 -22.21
C GLU A 33 -38.54 41.48 -23.74
N GLY A 34 -38.19 40.40 -24.42
CA GLY A 34 -38.33 40.27 -25.89
C GLY A 34 -39.77 40.22 -26.37
N VAL A 35 -40.68 39.55 -25.66
CA VAL A 35 -42.12 39.48 -26.01
C VAL A 35 -42.77 40.85 -25.84
N TYR A 36 -42.51 41.60 -24.75
CA TYR A 36 -43.06 42.93 -24.58
C TYR A 36 -42.56 43.91 -25.65
N ALA A 37 -41.27 43.87 -26.02
CA ALA A 37 -40.72 44.73 -27.04
C ALA A 37 -41.28 44.47 -28.44
N ASN A 38 -41.47 43.18 -28.82
CA ASN A 38 -41.91 42.78 -30.15
C ASN A 38 -43.44 42.87 -30.34
N VAL A 39 -44.25 42.66 -29.27
CA VAL A 39 -45.72 42.82 -29.35
C VAL A 39 -46.10 44.26 -29.57
N LEU A 40 -45.40 45.22 -28.91
CA LEU A 40 -45.63 46.67 -29.13
C LEU A 40 -45.26 47.09 -30.59
N THR A 41 -44.23 46.53 -31.19
CA THR A 41 -43.86 46.89 -32.56
C THR A 41 -44.67 46.17 -33.64
N ALA A 42 -45.27 44.97 -33.35
CA ALA A 42 -46.07 44.24 -34.31
C ALA A 42 -47.55 44.70 -34.39
N VAL A 43 -48.08 45.32 -33.36
CA VAL A 43 -49.47 45.81 -33.33
C VAL A 43 -49.64 47.11 -34.10
N VAL A 44 -48.59 47.92 -34.20
CA VAL A 44 -48.66 49.22 -34.88
C VAL A 44 -48.83 49.14 -36.41
N PRO A 45 -48.27 48.17 -37.16
CA PRO A 45 -48.44 48.10 -38.64
C PRO A 45 -49.67 47.30 -39.08
N ALA A 46 -50.42 46.65 -38.21
CA ALA A 46 -51.51 45.76 -38.58
C ALA A 46 -52.89 46.48 -38.76
N VAL A 47 -52.88 47.69 -39.25
CA VAL A 47 -54.12 48.30 -39.74
C VAL A 47 -54.42 47.73 -41.12
N PRO A 48 -55.52 46.98 -41.34
CA PRO A 48 -55.83 46.37 -42.63
C PRO A 48 -56.03 47.51 -43.64
N ALA A 49 -55.38 47.39 -44.77
CA ALA A 49 -55.48 48.31 -45.90
C ALA A 49 -56.92 48.40 -46.48
N GLY A 50 -57.83 47.53 -45.99
CA GLY A 50 -59.26 47.52 -46.44
C GLY A 50 -60.10 48.66 -45.88
N THR A 51 -59.68 49.40 -44.85
CA THR A 51 -60.44 50.55 -44.29
C THR A 51 -60.19 51.87 -45.01
N LEU A 52 -59.22 51.92 -45.93
CA LEU A 52 -58.95 53.10 -46.78
C LEU A 52 -59.78 53.14 -48.07
N ALA A 53 -60.51 52.09 -48.43
CA ALA A 53 -61.25 52.00 -49.70
C ALA A 53 -62.66 52.64 -49.65
N THR A 54 -63.16 53.08 -48.49
CA THR A 54 -64.53 53.64 -48.35
C THR A 54 -64.60 55.14 -48.27
N ALA A 55 -63.52 55.88 -48.50
CA ALA A 55 -63.45 57.33 -48.38
C ALA A 55 -63.04 58.05 -49.67
N ILE A 56 -63.45 57.53 -50.89
CA ILE A 56 -63.28 58.26 -52.17
C ILE A 56 -64.65 58.73 -52.59
N PRO A 57 -65.03 59.99 -52.54
CA PRO A 57 -66.22 60.51 -53.16
C PRO A 57 -66.06 60.49 -54.70
N SER A 58 -67.00 59.80 -55.38
CA SER A 58 -67.14 59.81 -56.82
C SER A 58 -67.40 61.20 -57.34
N GLY A 59 -66.43 61.89 -57.86
CA GLY A 59 -66.56 63.21 -58.46
C GLY A 59 -65.27 63.61 -59.16
N GLY A 60 -65.30 63.54 -60.52
CA GLY A 60 -64.12 63.73 -61.37
C GLY A 60 -63.49 65.13 -61.27
N ALA A 61 -62.21 65.14 -61.19
CA ALA A 61 -61.34 66.16 -61.76
C ALA A 61 -59.87 65.73 -61.47
N ALA A 62 -59.04 65.92 -62.49
CA ALA A 62 -57.58 65.94 -62.54
C ALA A 62 -56.75 65.46 -61.39
N ALA A 63 -55.90 64.47 -61.64
CA ALA A 63 -54.85 63.98 -60.72
C ALA A 63 -53.83 65.08 -60.36
N PRO A 64 -53.70 65.42 -59.13
CA PRO A 64 -52.53 66.10 -58.67
C PRO A 64 -51.44 65.12 -58.15
N ALA A 65 -50.23 65.51 -58.39
CA ALA A 65 -49.00 64.80 -58.02
C ALA A 65 -49.06 64.24 -56.61
N LEU A 66 -48.53 63.03 -56.44
CA LEU A 66 -48.36 62.34 -55.18
C LEU A 66 -47.46 63.17 -54.23
N PRO A 67 -47.93 63.59 -53.06
CA PRO A 67 -47.05 64.14 -52.05
C PRO A 67 -46.38 63.02 -51.30
N SER A 68 -45.14 63.26 -51.08
CA SER A 68 -44.20 62.45 -50.30
C SER A 68 -44.76 62.04 -48.92
N SER A 69 -44.62 60.79 -48.61
CA SER A 69 -44.37 60.12 -47.29
C SER A 69 -45.08 60.58 -46.00
N ASP A 70 -45.94 61.57 -45.95
CA ASP A 70 -46.54 62.07 -44.71
C ASP A 70 -47.92 61.46 -44.38
N TRP A 71 -48.58 60.78 -45.30
CA TRP A 71 -49.91 60.13 -45.04
C TRP A 71 -49.81 58.88 -44.14
N ALA A 72 -48.63 58.28 -44.09
CA ALA A 72 -48.36 57.13 -43.23
C ALA A 72 -48.35 57.51 -41.69
N ARG A 73 -48.31 58.80 -41.37
CA ARG A 73 -48.27 59.29 -40.01
C ARG A 73 -49.63 59.66 -39.38
N THR A 74 -50.71 59.60 -40.14
CA THR A 74 -52.03 60.09 -39.66
C THR A 74 -53.15 59.04 -39.69
N ALA A 75 -52.81 57.77 -39.68
CA ALA A 75 -53.84 56.77 -39.28
C ALA A 75 -54.00 56.83 -37.75
N VAL A 76 -54.60 57.92 -37.24
CA VAL A 76 -54.95 58.09 -35.86
C VAL A 76 -56.09 57.13 -35.58
N LEU A 77 -55.78 56.00 -34.99
CA LEU A 77 -56.80 55.08 -34.43
C LEU A 77 -57.68 55.87 -33.43
N GLN A 78 -58.97 55.76 -33.54
CA GLN A 78 -59.88 56.37 -32.57
C GLN A 78 -59.57 55.88 -31.17
N PRO A 79 -59.73 56.67 -30.11
CA PRO A 79 -59.39 56.29 -28.73
C PRO A 79 -59.92 54.93 -28.28
N GLY A 80 -61.07 54.50 -28.77
CA GLY A 80 -61.63 53.18 -28.50
C GLY A 80 -60.92 52.02 -29.14
N GLN A 81 -60.34 52.22 -30.35
CA GLN A 81 -59.57 51.16 -31.05
C GLN A 81 -58.20 50.95 -30.47
N TYR A 82 -57.55 51.99 -29.92
CA TYR A 82 -56.32 51.87 -29.12
C TYR A 82 -56.56 51.07 -27.86
N ALA A 83 -57.67 51.34 -27.17
CA ALA A 83 -57.96 50.60 -25.92
C ALA A 83 -58.25 49.12 -26.18
N VAL A 84 -58.87 48.75 -27.28
CA VAL A 84 -59.12 47.35 -27.66
C VAL A 84 -57.82 46.66 -28.13
N ALA A 85 -57.01 47.31 -28.96
CA ALA A 85 -55.72 46.77 -29.39
C ALA A 85 -54.77 46.57 -28.21
N GLN A 86 -54.71 47.48 -27.28
CA GLN A 86 -53.92 47.38 -26.04
C GLN A 86 -54.42 46.24 -25.14
N LYS A 87 -55.73 46.07 -24.97
CA LYS A 87 -56.29 44.95 -24.18
C LYS A 87 -56.03 43.60 -24.83
N VAL A 88 -56.07 43.47 -26.15
CA VAL A 88 -55.76 42.23 -26.85
C VAL A 88 -54.26 41.93 -26.79
N SER A 89 -53.40 42.94 -26.92
CA SER A 89 -51.95 42.71 -26.80
C SER A 89 -51.52 42.33 -25.39
N THR A 90 -52.09 42.94 -24.35
CA THR A 90 -51.79 42.54 -22.97
C THR A 90 -52.34 41.16 -22.64
N ALA A 91 -53.58 40.82 -23.08
CA ALA A 91 -54.13 39.50 -22.88
C ALA A 91 -53.34 38.39 -23.60
N ALA A 92 -52.87 38.66 -24.83
CA ALA A 92 -52.02 37.74 -25.58
C ALA A 92 -50.62 37.60 -24.93
N GLY A 93 -50.07 38.68 -24.42
CA GLY A 93 -48.83 38.65 -23.66
C GLY A 93 -48.93 37.83 -22.36
N ASP A 94 -49.97 38.06 -21.60
CA ASP A 94 -50.25 37.32 -20.35
C ASP A 94 -50.51 35.85 -20.58
N ALA A 95 -51.25 35.48 -21.66
CA ALA A 95 -51.44 34.09 -22.07
C ALA A 95 -50.14 33.42 -22.50
N ALA A 96 -49.27 34.10 -23.25
CA ALA A 96 -47.96 33.59 -23.67
C ALA A 96 -47.05 33.40 -22.47
N LEU A 97 -47.00 34.35 -21.54
CA LEU A 97 -46.20 34.26 -20.32
C LEU A 97 -46.69 33.16 -19.39
N SER A 98 -48.00 33.00 -19.22
CA SER A 98 -48.58 31.91 -18.40
C SER A 98 -48.30 30.54 -18.98
N GLN A 99 -48.37 30.36 -20.29
CA GLN A 99 -48.00 29.13 -20.98
C GLN A 99 -46.50 28.85 -20.87
N LEU A 100 -45.66 29.87 -20.98
CA LEU A 100 -44.21 29.76 -20.80
C LEU A 100 -43.86 29.36 -19.37
N LEU A 101 -44.48 29.90 -18.37
CA LEU A 101 -44.31 29.54 -16.96
C LEU A 101 -44.72 28.08 -16.71
N THR A 102 -45.85 27.64 -17.24
CA THR A 102 -46.31 26.26 -17.04
C THR A 102 -45.39 25.26 -17.72
N VAL A 103 -44.99 25.49 -18.99
CA VAL A 103 -44.05 24.62 -19.72
C VAL A 103 -42.69 24.61 -19.05
N SER A 104 -42.19 25.77 -18.65
CA SER A 104 -40.92 25.90 -17.92
C SER A 104 -40.96 25.19 -16.57
N GLY A 105 -42.06 25.32 -15.82
CA GLY A 105 -42.23 24.61 -14.54
C GLY A 105 -42.25 23.11 -14.67
N VAL A 106 -43.00 22.58 -15.66
CA VAL A 106 -43.04 21.13 -15.95
C VAL A 106 -41.66 20.64 -16.40
N SER A 107 -40.98 21.37 -17.29
CA SER A 107 -39.65 21.02 -17.77
C SER A 107 -38.64 21.01 -16.67
N LEU A 108 -38.66 22.01 -15.76
CA LEU A 108 -37.76 22.08 -14.61
C LEU A 108 -38.01 20.92 -13.63
N ALA A 109 -39.28 20.58 -13.38
CA ALA A 109 -39.65 19.45 -12.52
C ALA A 109 -39.14 18.12 -13.10
N ALA A 110 -39.35 17.88 -14.42
CA ALA A 110 -38.86 16.68 -15.12
C ALA A 110 -37.33 16.61 -15.11
N TYR A 111 -36.65 17.73 -15.40
CA TYR A 111 -35.19 17.81 -15.36
C TYR A 111 -34.66 17.55 -13.95
N SER A 112 -35.28 18.12 -12.90
CA SER A 112 -34.90 17.92 -11.51
C SER A 112 -35.04 16.45 -11.10
N ALA A 113 -36.14 15.80 -11.43
CA ALA A 113 -36.37 14.39 -11.15
C ALA A 113 -35.31 13.50 -11.83
N LEU A 114 -35.05 13.75 -13.12
CA LEU A 114 -34.01 13.03 -13.87
C LEU A 114 -32.60 13.23 -13.31
N SER A 115 -32.27 14.46 -12.97
CA SER A 115 -30.95 14.81 -12.38
C SER A 115 -30.73 14.14 -11.03
N ILE A 116 -31.74 14.12 -10.16
CA ILE A 116 -31.67 13.44 -8.86
C ILE A 116 -31.53 11.92 -9.06
N ALA A 117 -32.30 11.33 -9.97
CA ALA A 117 -32.22 9.90 -10.27
C ALA A 117 -30.82 9.50 -10.80
N LEU A 118 -30.28 10.30 -11.72
CA LEU A 118 -28.96 10.09 -12.30
C LEU A 118 -27.85 10.26 -11.26
N ALA A 119 -27.92 11.29 -10.41
CA ALA A 119 -26.99 11.52 -9.32
C ALA A 119 -27.00 10.36 -8.30
N TRP A 120 -28.20 9.85 -7.96
CA TRP A 120 -28.34 8.69 -7.07
C TRP A 120 -27.74 7.42 -7.66
N TRP A 121 -27.98 7.17 -8.94
CA TRP A 121 -27.42 6.02 -9.66
C TRP A 121 -25.88 6.10 -9.74
N MET A 122 -25.35 7.27 -10.12
CA MET A 122 -23.90 7.51 -10.21
C MET A 122 -23.20 7.39 -8.85
N ALA A 123 -23.76 8.02 -7.81
CA ALA A 123 -23.23 7.91 -6.45
C ALA A 123 -23.19 6.45 -5.97
N GLY A 124 -24.23 5.68 -6.29
CA GLY A 124 -24.28 4.26 -5.99
C GLY A 124 -23.20 3.45 -6.71
N ARG A 125 -22.93 3.76 -7.98
CA ARG A 125 -21.94 3.07 -8.80
C ARG A 125 -20.50 3.38 -8.34
N VAL A 126 -20.20 4.63 -8.02
CA VAL A 126 -18.85 5.08 -7.59
C VAL A 126 -18.52 4.62 -6.16
N LEU A 127 -19.50 4.64 -5.25
CA LEU A 127 -19.25 4.28 -3.84
C LEU A 127 -19.33 2.77 -3.55
N ARG A 128 -19.87 1.96 -4.47
CA ARG A 128 -19.99 0.50 -4.28
C ARG A 128 -18.64 -0.19 -4.06
N PRO A 129 -17.58 0.08 -4.85
CA PRO A 129 -16.25 -0.51 -4.65
C PRO A 129 -15.64 -0.13 -3.30
N VAL A 130 -15.77 1.14 -2.88
CA VAL A 130 -15.26 1.60 -1.57
C VAL A 130 -15.92 0.84 -0.43
N GLY A 131 -17.22 0.60 -0.54
CA GLY A 131 -17.95 -0.22 0.44
C GLY A 131 -17.48 -1.67 0.50
N LEU A 132 -17.11 -2.27 -0.63
CA LEU A 132 -16.54 -3.61 -0.69
C LEU A 132 -15.16 -3.66 -0.03
N ILE A 133 -14.28 -2.71 -0.35
CA ILE A 133 -12.95 -2.60 0.28
C ILE A 133 -13.09 -2.49 1.79
N THR A 134 -13.91 -1.55 2.27
CA THR A 134 -14.11 -1.33 3.72
C THR A 134 -14.69 -2.56 4.42
N SER A 135 -15.65 -3.24 3.80
CA SER A 135 -16.29 -4.42 4.41
C SER A 135 -15.34 -5.62 4.47
N ARG A 136 -14.51 -5.82 3.44
CA ARG A 136 -13.46 -6.85 3.43
C ARG A 136 -12.34 -6.53 4.40
N ALA A 137 -11.84 -5.27 4.40
CA ALA A 137 -10.83 -4.84 5.36
C ALA A 137 -11.25 -5.05 6.82
N ARG A 138 -12.53 -4.82 7.16
CA ARG A 138 -13.07 -5.09 8.50
C ARG A 138 -13.20 -6.57 8.86
N ARG A 139 -13.27 -7.45 7.87
CA ARG A 139 -13.35 -8.90 8.07
C ARG A 139 -11.98 -9.58 8.10
N LEU A 140 -10.92 -8.83 7.78
CA LEU A 140 -9.57 -9.36 7.84
C LEU A 140 -9.24 -9.74 9.29
N SER A 141 -8.94 -11.00 9.47
CA SER A 141 -8.41 -11.60 10.69
C SER A 141 -7.27 -12.53 10.30
N GLY A 142 -6.47 -12.96 11.26
CA GLY A 142 -5.34 -13.86 10.99
C GLY A 142 -5.70 -15.16 10.26
N SER A 143 -6.99 -15.55 10.26
CA SER A 143 -7.49 -16.75 9.57
C SER A 143 -7.90 -16.52 8.11
N ASN A 144 -8.10 -15.25 7.66
CA ASN A 144 -8.66 -14.92 6.34
C ASN A 144 -7.73 -14.05 5.49
N LEU A 145 -6.42 -14.09 5.75
CA LEU A 145 -5.42 -13.28 5.04
C LEU A 145 -5.29 -13.64 3.56
N HIS A 146 -5.71 -14.85 3.15
CA HIS A 146 -5.63 -15.28 1.74
C HIS A 146 -6.74 -14.67 0.85
N GLU A 147 -7.77 -14.04 1.45
CA GLU A 147 -8.79 -13.37 0.66
C GLU A 147 -8.23 -12.08 0.06
N ARG A 148 -8.40 -11.91 -1.27
CA ARG A 148 -8.02 -10.70 -2.00
C ARG A 148 -9.25 -9.89 -2.35
N LEU A 149 -9.06 -8.59 -2.50
CA LEU A 149 -10.12 -7.72 -3.01
C LEU A 149 -10.45 -8.09 -4.46
N ALA A 150 -9.44 -8.40 -5.26
CA ALA A 150 -9.52 -8.81 -6.66
C ALA A 150 -10.57 -7.99 -7.45
N LEU A 151 -10.50 -6.65 -7.30
CA LEU A 151 -11.51 -5.74 -7.82
C LEU A 151 -11.51 -5.76 -9.35
N LYS A 152 -12.59 -6.28 -9.94
CA LYS A 152 -12.84 -6.22 -11.39
C LYS A 152 -13.43 -4.85 -11.74
N ALA A 153 -12.57 -3.83 -11.85
CA ALA A 153 -12.94 -2.48 -12.25
C ALA A 153 -12.05 -2.03 -13.43
N PRO A 154 -12.53 -1.07 -14.24
CA PRO A 154 -11.67 -0.41 -15.23
C PRO A 154 -10.43 0.21 -14.56
N PRO A 155 -9.32 0.40 -15.32
CA PRO A 155 -8.16 1.09 -14.83
C PRO A 155 -8.52 2.48 -14.26
N GLY A 156 -8.01 2.80 -13.08
CA GLY A 156 -8.28 4.04 -12.38
C GLY A 156 -7.88 3.96 -10.90
N GLU A 157 -7.95 5.08 -10.19
CA GLU A 157 -7.50 5.25 -8.79
C GLU A 157 -8.06 4.18 -7.83
N LEU A 158 -9.31 3.77 -8.01
CA LEU A 158 -9.92 2.73 -7.17
C LEU A 158 -9.35 1.32 -7.44
N LYS A 159 -8.94 1.04 -8.68
CA LYS A 159 -8.28 -0.22 -9.02
C LYS A 159 -6.86 -0.25 -8.44
N GLU A 160 -6.12 0.84 -8.58
CA GLU A 160 -4.78 1.01 -8.03
C GLU A 160 -4.78 0.87 -6.49
N LEU A 161 -5.76 1.51 -5.82
CA LEU A 161 -5.95 1.34 -4.38
C LEU A 161 -6.20 -0.12 -3.99
N ALA A 162 -7.05 -0.83 -4.74
CA ALA A 162 -7.34 -2.24 -4.48
C ALA A 162 -6.10 -3.12 -4.69
N ASP A 163 -5.32 -2.88 -5.75
CA ASP A 163 -4.10 -3.63 -6.05
C ASP A 163 -3.00 -3.36 -5.01
N THR A 164 -2.87 -2.10 -4.57
CA THR A 164 -1.95 -1.74 -3.47
C THR A 164 -2.34 -2.45 -2.17
N PHE A 165 -3.64 -2.52 -1.88
CA PHE A 165 -4.15 -3.23 -0.70
C PHE A 165 -3.90 -4.74 -0.80
N ASP A 166 -4.15 -5.35 -1.97
CA ASP A 166 -3.86 -6.77 -2.20
C ASP A 166 -2.35 -7.06 -2.06
N GLY A 167 -1.47 -6.19 -2.58
CA GLY A 167 -0.02 -6.29 -2.39
C GLY A 167 0.43 -6.13 -0.92
N MET A 168 -0.29 -5.34 -0.12
CA MET A 168 -0.04 -5.27 1.33
C MET A 168 -0.46 -6.58 2.01
N LEU A 169 -1.58 -7.17 1.61
CA LEU A 169 -2.04 -8.46 2.13
C LEU A 169 -1.06 -9.59 1.82
N ASP A 170 -0.49 -9.61 0.60
CA ASP A 170 0.55 -10.58 0.23
C ASP A 170 1.74 -10.51 1.19
N ARG A 171 2.24 -9.32 1.47
CA ARG A 171 3.35 -9.12 2.42
C ARG A 171 3.00 -9.54 3.84
N ILE A 172 1.78 -9.25 4.31
CA ILE A 172 1.33 -9.66 5.65
C ILE A 172 1.21 -11.19 5.72
N GLU A 173 0.66 -11.84 4.69
CA GLU A 173 0.53 -13.29 4.61
C GLU A 173 1.90 -13.97 4.63
N GLU A 174 2.86 -13.47 3.86
CA GLU A 174 4.25 -13.95 3.87
C GLU A 174 4.89 -13.82 5.25
N LEU A 175 4.72 -12.67 5.93
CA LEU A 175 5.24 -12.44 7.28
C LEU A 175 4.60 -13.40 8.30
N VAL A 176 3.29 -13.59 8.26
CA VAL A 176 2.58 -14.50 9.17
C VAL A 176 3.01 -15.95 8.92
N ALA A 177 3.10 -16.37 7.66
CA ALA A 177 3.57 -17.70 7.29
C ALA A 177 5.03 -17.93 7.72
N ALA A 178 5.91 -16.93 7.56
CA ALA A 178 7.29 -17.01 8.03
C ALA A 178 7.36 -17.15 9.56
N ARG A 179 6.55 -16.36 10.30
CA ARG A 179 6.48 -16.43 11.76
C ARG A 179 5.94 -17.77 12.26
N GLN A 180 4.93 -18.34 11.58
CA GLN A 180 4.40 -19.66 11.91
C GLN A 180 5.43 -20.77 11.67
N ARG A 181 6.14 -20.73 10.53
CA ARG A 181 7.24 -21.67 10.23
C ARG A 181 8.36 -21.56 11.26
N PHE A 182 8.75 -20.32 11.63
CA PHE A 182 9.73 -20.08 12.67
C PHE A 182 9.33 -20.72 14.01
N ALA A 183 8.11 -20.45 14.49
CA ALA A 183 7.61 -21.03 15.76
C ALA A 183 7.53 -22.56 15.72
N ALA A 184 7.08 -23.14 14.60
CA ALA A 184 7.01 -24.59 14.42
C ALA A 184 8.40 -25.24 14.42
N ASN A 185 9.36 -24.63 13.73
CA ASN A 185 10.73 -25.11 13.68
C ASN A 185 11.41 -24.98 15.06
N ALA A 186 11.25 -23.85 15.75
CA ALA A 186 11.78 -23.65 17.10
C ALA A 186 11.24 -24.71 18.07
N ALA A 187 9.94 -24.97 18.03
CA ALA A 187 9.33 -26.00 18.86
C ALA A 187 9.88 -27.41 18.53
N HIS A 188 10.14 -27.69 17.26
CA HIS A 188 10.71 -28.97 16.83
C HIS A 188 12.15 -29.14 17.29
N GLU A 189 12.98 -28.10 17.08
CA GLU A 189 14.40 -28.10 17.48
C GLU A 189 14.60 -28.15 19.01
N LEU A 190 13.65 -27.60 19.80
CA LEU A 190 13.66 -27.71 21.26
C LEU A 190 13.17 -29.08 21.75
N ARG A 191 12.23 -29.71 21.04
CA ARG A 191 11.68 -31.03 21.46
C ARG A 191 12.71 -32.14 21.36
N THR A 192 13.57 -32.11 20.34
CA THR A 192 14.56 -33.16 20.06
C THR A 192 15.57 -33.32 21.22
N PRO A 193 16.29 -32.26 21.67
CA PRO A 193 17.21 -32.38 22.80
C PRO A 193 16.51 -32.79 24.10
N LEU A 194 15.30 -32.26 24.37
CA LEU A 194 14.51 -32.67 25.54
C LEU A 194 14.16 -34.16 25.51
N ALA A 195 13.81 -34.71 24.36
CA ALA A 195 13.55 -36.14 24.20
C ALA A 195 14.80 -36.99 24.43
N VAL A 196 15.97 -36.52 23.96
CA VAL A 196 17.27 -37.17 24.18
C VAL A 196 17.63 -37.16 25.67
N GLN A 197 17.50 -35.98 26.35
CA GLN A 197 17.75 -35.86 27.77
C GLN A 197 16.85 -36.80 28.61
N ARG A 198 15.55 -36.82 28.27
CA ARG A 198 14.59 -37.69 28.94
C ARG A 198 14.91 -39.16 28.74
N ALA A 199 15.23 -39.57 27.51
CA ALA A 199 15.61 -40.95 27.21
C ALA A 199 16.92 -41.35 27.90
N ALA A 200 17.91 -40.47 27.96
CA ALA A 200 19.17 -40.71 28.68
C ALA A 200 18.93 -40.88 30.18
N ALA A 201 18.06 -40.06 30.77
CA ALA A 201 17.70 -40.17 32.18
C ALA A 201 16.83 -41.42 32.50
N GLU A 202 15.75 -41.67 31.75
CA GLU A 202 14.78 -42.74 32.02
C GLU A 202 15.33 -44.14 31.67
N ILE A 203 16.01 -44.27 30.53
CA ILE A 203 16.49 -45.57 30.01
C ILE A 203 17.95 -45.78 30.37
N GLY A 204 18.78 -44.73 30.25
CA GLY A 204 20.21 -44.84 30.47
C GLY A 204 20.62 -45.06 31.92
N LEU A 205 19.85 -44.50 32.89
CA LEU A 205 20.09 -44.64 34.31
C LEU A 205 19.20 -45.73 34.96
N ALA A 206 18.42 -46.48 34.18
CA ALA A 206 17.67 -47.63 34.69
C ALA A 206 18.61 -48.80 35.02
N ASP A 207 18.14 -49.67 35.93
CA ASP A 207 18.77 -50.95 36.27
C ASP A 207 20.22 -50.85 36.80
N ASP A 208 20.53 -49.84 37.63
CA ASP A 208 21.82 -49.63 38.32
C ASP A 208 23.03 -49.74 37.39
N PRO A 209 23.19 -48.82 36.44
CA PRO A 209 24.24 -48.87 35.43
C PRO A 209 25.63 -48.70 36.03
N PRO A 210 26.68 -49.26 35.39
CA PRO A 210 28.06 -49.12 35.90
C PRO A 210 28.51 -47.65 35.93
N PRO A 211 29.40 -47.24 36.83
CA PRO A 211 29.83 -45.84 37.00
C PRO A 211 30.32 -45.18 35.72
N GLU A 212 30.96 -45.90 34.83
CA GLU A 212 31.46 -45.43 33.52
C GLU A 212 30.28 -45.00 32.61
N LYS A 213 29.18 -45.77 32.60
CA LYS A 213 27.99 -45.44 31.87
C LYS A 213 27.26 -44.23 32.46
N VAL A 214 27.23 -44.10 33.78
CA VAL A 214 26.69 -42.91 34.46
C VAL A 214 27.48 -41.66 34.09
N ALA A 215 28.82 -41.75 34.10
CA ALA A 215 29.69 -40.65 33.70
C ALA A 215 29.43 -40.23 32.24
N TRP A 216 29.36 -41.18 31.31
CA TRP A 216 29.05 -40.91 29.91
C TRP A 216 27.65 -40.29 29.73
N ILE A 217 26.63 -40.77 30.46
CA ILE A 217 25.29 -40.20 30.39
C ILE A 217 25.28 -38.75 30.93
N ARG A 218 25.97 -38.51 32.04
CA ARG A 218 26.11 -37.17 32.62
C ARG A 218 26.71 -36.21 31.61
N ASP A 219 27.83 -36.60 30.99
CA ASP A 219 28.51 -35.76 30.01
C ASP A 219 27.60 -35.49 28.78
N LYS A 220 26.87 -36.52 28.31
CA LYS A 220 25.89 -36.38 27.24
C LYS A 220 24.73 -35.44 27.59
N LEU A 221 24.25 -35.47 28.83
CA LEU A 221 23.21 -34.57 29.33
C LEU A 221 23.69 -33.12 29.39
N ILE A 222 24.93 -32.91 29.84
CA ILE A 222 25.58 -31.58 29.89
C ILE A 222 25.71 -31.00 28.49
N ASP A 223 26.25 -31.79 27.54
CA ASP A 223 26.41 -31.37 26.14
C ASP A 223 25.05 -31.00 25.53
N THR A 224 24.02 -31.84 25.73
CA THR A 224 22.69 -31.59 25.19
C THR A 224 22.01 -30.38 25.84
N ALA A 225 22.30 -30.09 27.11
CA ALA A 225 21.83 -28.89 27.78
C ALA A 225 22.50 -27.62 27.19
N ALA A 226 23.81 -27.67 26.98
CA ALA A 226 24.56 -26.57 26.35
C ALA A 226 24.07 -26.27 24.91
N ASP A 227 23.80 -27.29 24.11
CA ASP A 227 23.20 -27.15 22.79
C ASP A 227 21.82 -26.46 22.86
N SER A 228 21.02 -26.82 23.89
CA SER A 228 19.69 -26.22 24.09
C SER A 228 19.78 -24.75 24.53
N GLU A 229 20.73 -24.41 25.37
CA GLU A 229 21.01 -23.03 25.80
C GLU A 229 21.42 -22.17 24.62
N GLN A 230 22.33 -22.64 23.76
CA GLN A 230 22.71 -21.94 22.52
C GLN A 230 21.52 -21.71 21.59
N LEU A 231 20.62 -22.70 21.47
CA LEU A 231 19.41 -22.55 20.67
C LEU A 231 18.50 -21.44 21.23
N ILE A 232 18.26 -21.45 22.55
CA ILE A 232 17.41 -20.45 23.24
C ILE A 232 18.02 -19.05 23.09
N GLU A 233 19.34 -18.92 23.31
CA GLU A 233 20.06 -17.65 23.13
C GLU A 233 19.93 -17.14 21.70
N GLY A 234 20.10 -18.00 20.71
CA GLY A 234 19.92 -17.66 19.30
C GLY A 234 18.50 -17.16 18.98
N LEU A 235 17.47 -17.79 19.57
CA LEU A 235 16.08 -17.36 19.41
C LEU A 235 15.81 -16.00 20.07
N LEU A 236 16.39 -15.76 21.26
CA LEU A 236 16.30 -14.48 21.95
C LEU A 236 16.99 -13.36 21.17
N LEU A 237 18.19 -13.63 20.61
CA LEU A 237 18.92 -12.67 19.79
C LEU A 237 18.12 -12.28 18.54
N LEU A 238 17.47 -13.24 17.86
CA LEU A 238 16.59 -12.94 16.73
C LEU A 238 15.43 -12.05 17.17
N ALA A 239 14.79 -12.35 18.30
CA ALA A 239 13.66 -11.57 18.80
C ALA A 239 14.06 -10.13 19.17
N VAL A 240 15.21 -9.96 19.85
CA VAL A 240 15.72 -8.64 20.27
C VAL A 240 16.17 -7.82 19.06
N SER A 241 16.84 -8.44 18.10
CA SER A 241 17.32 -7.73 16.89
C SER A 241 16.17 -7.22 16.02
N ASP A 242 15.01 -7.92 15.99
CA ASP A 242 13.82 -7.48 15.25
C ASP A 242 13.11 -6.27 15.91
N GLU A 243 13.33 -6.02 17.23
CA GLU A 243 12.81 -4.84 17.92
C GLU A 243 13.61 -3.55 17.67
N GLY A 244 14.78 -3.66 17.03
CA GLY A 244 15.72 -2.57 16.78
C GLY A 244 16.70 -2.33 17.94
N LEU A 245 17.67 -1.41 17.73
CA LEU A 245 18.73 -1.13 18.68
C LEU A 245 18.18 -0.41 19.92
N ARG A 246 18.38 -0.98 21.10
CA ARG A 246 18.09 -0.35 22.39
C ARG A 246 19.26 0.49 22.90
N ARG A 247 20.47 0.19 22.47
CA ARG A 247 21.72 0.85 22.83
C ARG A 247 22.50 1.14 21.56
N CYS A 248 23.06 2.33 21.44
CA CYS A 248 23.86 2.70 20.30
C CYS A 248 25.11 3.46 20.80
N GLU A 249 26.26 2.84 20.64
CA GLU A 249 27.56 3.36 21.05
C GLU A 249 28.52 3.28 19.85
N ARG A 250 29.65 4.02 19.95
CA ARG A 250 30.74 3.85 18.99
C ARG A 250 31.53 2.61 19.33
N VAL A 251 31.53 1.63 18.47
CA VAL A 251 32.19 0.33 18.63
C VAL A 251 33.31 0.19 17.60
N ASP A 252 34.48 -0.19 18.03
CA ASP A 252 35.56 -0.60 17.13
C ASP A 252 35.38 -2.06 16.73
N LEU A 253 34.78 -2.26 15.54
CA LEU A 253 34.51 -3.58 15.01
C LEU A 253 35.79 -4.41 14.78
N ALA A 254 36.91 -3.75 14.51
CA ALA A 254 38.21 -4.44 14.39
C ALA A 254 38.66 -5.04 15.71
N GLY A 255 38.52 -4.27 16.81
CA GLY A 255 38.81 -4.76 18.16
C GLY A 255 37.92 -5.93 18.57
N VAL A 256 36.59 -5.85 18.27
CA VAL A 256 35.66 -6.98 18.49
C VAL A 256 36.06 -8.21 17.70
N ALA A 257 36.41 -8.05 16.42
CA ALA A 257 36.78 -9.18 15.58
C ALA A 257 38.07 -9.86 16.00
N ALA A 258 39.08 -9.06 16.45
CA ALA A 258 40.32 -9.59 16.98
C ALA A 258 40.10 -10.37 18.30
N ALA A 259 39.32 -9.82 19.22
CA ALA A 259 39.01 -10.48 20.49
C ALA A 259 38.25 -11.80 20.31
N VAL A 260 37.29 -11.84 19.37
CA VAL A 260 36.53 -13.07 19.04
C VAL A 260 37.45 -14.10 18.38
N ALA A 261 38.32 -13.69 17.44
CA ALA A 261 39.25 -14.60 16.80
C ALA A 261 40.22 -15.24 17.83
N GLU A 262 40.74 -14.46 18.76
CA GLU A 262 41.60 -14.92 19.88
C GLU A 262 40.82 -15.88 20.81
N ALA A 263 39.59 -15.53 21.19
CA ALA A 263 38.77 -16.36 22.08
C ALA A 263 38.41 -17.75 21.47
N LEU A 264 38.37 -17.86 20.14
CA LEU A 264 38.09 -19.12 19.44
C LEU A 264 39.35 -19.84 18.92
N GLU A 265 40.55 -19.36 19.21
CA GLU A 265 41.82 -19.93 18.76
C GLU A 265 42.01 -21.37 19.30
N ALA A 266 41.71 -21.60 20.57
CA ALA A 266 41.82 -22.93 21.19
C ALA A 266 40.87 -23.95 20.48
N GLU A 267 39.66 -23.57 20.18
CA GLU A 267 38.70 -24.41 19.42
C GLU A 267 39.20 -24.67 18.01
N ALA A 268 39.82 -23.69 17.37
CA ALA A 268 40.39 -23.84 16.05
C ALA A 268 41.56 -24.83 16.03
N GLU A 269 42.47 -24.71 17.05
CA GLU A 269 43.58 -25.64 17.21
C GLU A 269 43.15 -27.10 17.45
N GLU A 270 42.14 -27.32 18.32
CA GLU A 270 41.56 -28.64 18.55
C GLU A 270 41.02 -29.26 17.27
N ARG A 271 40.50 -28.43 16.36
CA ARG A 271 39.97 -28.86 15.06
C ARG A 271 41.02 -28.88 13.95
N SER A 272 42.27 -28.51 14.24
CA SER A 272 43.36 -28.36 13.26
C SER A 272 43.01 -27.36 12.15
N ILE A 273 42.41 -26.22 12.51
CA ILE A 273 42.01 -25.14 11.58
C ILE A 273 42.86 -23.90 11.88
N THR A 274 43.35 -23.25 10.83
CA THR A 274 44.12 -22.00 10.97
C THR A 274 43.19 -20.80 10.89
N VAL A 275 43.25 -19.88 11.87
CA VAL A 275 42.53 -18.61 11.87
C VAL A 275 43.46 -17.49 11.48
N GLU A 276 43.16 -16.77 10.41
CA GLU A 276 43.89 -15.60 9.92
C GLU A 276 43.03 -14.35 10.14
N ALA A 277 43.49 -13.39 10.94
CA ALA A 277 42.79 -12.13 11.20
C ALA A 277 43.54 -10.94 10.56
N GLU A 278 42.95 -10.31 9.57
CA GLU A 278 43.41 -9.10 8.91
C GLU A 278 42.47 -7.95 9.27
N VAL A 279 42.69 -7.30 10.40
CA VAL A 279 41.79 -6.26 10.91
C VAL A 279 42.36 -4.86 10.73
N ARG A 280 41.56 -3.94 10.24
CA ARG A 280 41.85 -2.51 10.13
C ARG A 280 40.79 -1.73 10.91
N PRO A 281 41.12 -0.64 11.59
CA PRO A 281 40.16 0.13 12.38
C PRO A 281 38.89 0.46 11.58
N LEU A 282 37.73 0.12 12.15
CA LEU A 282 36.42 0.42 11.61
C LEU A 282 35.48 0.73 12.77
N LEU A 283 35.14 2.02 12.92
CA LEU A 283 34.15 2.46 13.89
C LEU A 283 32.78 2.41 13.32
N VAL A 284 31.87 1.76 14.03
CA VAL A 284 30.44 1.65 13.69
C VAL A 284 29.61 2.12 14.88
N GLU A 285 28.41 2.63 14.62
CA GLU A 285 27.41 2.89 15.67
C GLU A 285 26.56 1.65 15.88
N GLY A 286 26.49 1.15 17.12
CA GLY A 286 25.71 -0.05 17.39
C GLY A 286 25.76 -0.52 18.82
N ASP A 287 25.11 -1.66 19.06
CA ASP A 287 25.13 -2.36 20.35
C ASP A 287 26.36 -3.28 20.40
N PRO A 288 27.29 -3.05 21.33
CA PRO A 288 28.53 -3.83 21.41
C PRO A 288 28.27 -5.33 21.66
N VAL A 289 27.22 -5.67 22.40
CA VAL A 289 26.88 -7.07 22.70
C VAL A 289 26.36 -7.76 21.41
N LEU A 290 25.49 -7.10 20.66
CA LEU A 290 24.97 -7.65 19.40
C LEU A 290 26.08 -7.78 18.35
N LEU A 291 27.01 -6.80 18.28
CA LEU A 291 28.14 -6.86 17.37
C LEU A 291 29.12 -7.99 17.73
N ASP A 292 29.40 -8.24 19.02
CA ASP A 292 30.16 -9.42 19.47
C ASP A 292 29.48 -10.72 19.03
N HIS A 293 28.17 -10.87 19.27
CA HIS A 293 27.40 -12.04 18.83
C HIS A 293 27.43 -12.22 17.32
N LEU A 294 27.38 -11.13 16.54
CA LEU A 294 27.47 -11.18 15.08
C LEU A 294 28.80 -11.79 14.64
N VAL A 295 29.92 -11.26 15.16
CA VAL A 295 31.27 -11.76 14.83
C VAL A 295 31.45 -13.20 15.29
N ARG A 296 31.06 -13.51 16.51
CA ARG A 296 31.12 -14.87 17.09
C ARG A 296 30.35 -15.88 16.28
N ASN A 297 29.13 -15.55 15.84
CA ASN A 297 28.35 -16.44 14.97
C ASN A 297 29.02 -16.67 13.62
N LEU A 298 29.67 -15.67 13.03
CA LEU A 298 30.40 -15.83 11.77
C LEU A 298 31.62 -16.73 11.93
N VAL A 299 32.45 -16.47 12.93
CA VAL A 299 33.69 -17.24 13.15
C VAL A 299 33.37 -18.67 13.59
N ALA A 300 32.43 -18.87 14.53
CA ALA A 300 32.01 -20.19 14.96
C ALA A 300 31.40 -21.01 13.80
N ASN A 301 30.62 -20.40 12.91
CA ASN A 301 30.13 -21.05 11.69
C ASN A 301 31.30 -21.44 10.77
N ALA A 302 32.26 -20.55 10.58
CA ALA A 302 33.43 -20.80 9.74
C ALA A 302 34.32 -21.95 10.26
N LEU A 303 34.43 -22.10 11.58
CA LEU A 303 35.11 -23.24 12.22
C LEU A 303 34.29 -24.54 12.09
N ARG A 304 32.99 -24.47 12.38
CA ARG A 304 32.09 -25.63 12.37
C ARG A 304 31.96 -26.30 11.00
N TYR A 305 31.89 -25.51 9.94
CA TYR A 305 31.73 -25.99 8.57
C TYR A 305 33.04 -26.05 7.79
N ASN A 306 34.15 -26.21 8.52
CA ASN A 306 35.48 -26.40 7.94
C ASN A 306 35.90 -27.88 7.95
N HIS A 307 37.09 -28.16 7.47
CA HIS A 307 37.75 -29.46 7.54
C HIS A 307 39.11 -29.33 8.24
N PRO A 308 39.67 -30.40 8.82
CA PRO A 308 41.04 -30.39 9.36
C PRO A 308 42.05 -29.94 8.31
N GLY A 309 42.97 -29.07 8.69
CA GLY A 309 43.93 -28.41 7.79
C GLY A 309 43.32 -27.24 6.98
N GLY A 310 42.06 -26.87 7.22
CA GLY A 310 41.44 -25.75 6.58
C GLY A 310 41.81 -24.39 7.21
N THR A 311 41.28 -23.33 6.59
CA THR A 311 41.58 -21.94 7.01
C THR A 311 40.28 -21.15 7.20
N VAL A 312 40.22 -20.32 8.23
CA VAL A 312 39.21 -19.27 8.42
C VAL A 312 39.92 -17.93 8.33
N ARG A 313 39.44 -17.05 7.46
CA ARG A 313 39.98 -15.70 7.28
C ARG A 313 38.95 -14.67 7.70
N VAL A 314 39.33 -13.84 8.67
CA VAL A 314 38.52 -12.73 9.20
C VAL A 314 39.14 -11.43 8.72
N ARG A 315 38.40 -10.63 7.99
CA ARG A 315 38.82 -9.33 7.47
C ARG A 315 37.90 -8.22 7.95
N VAL A 316 38.43 -7.15 8.49
CA VAL A 316 37.72 -5.94 8.84
C VAL A 316 38.38 -4.73 8.17
N GLY A 317 37.58 -3.88 7.56
CA GLY A 317 38.06 -2.66 6.91
C GLY A 317 36.93 -1.83 6.30
N ARG A 318 37.27 -0.87 5.43
CA ARG A 318 36.27 0.04 4.79
C ARG A 318 35.12 -0.66 4.04
N GLY A 319 35.29 -1.92 3.68
CA GLY A 319 34.25 -2.75 3.02
C GLY A 319 33.33 -3.48 4.01
N GLY A 320 33.50 -3.29 5.31
CA GLY A 320 32.78 -4.00 6.36
C GLY A 320 33.60 -5.15 6.97
N LEU A 321 32.89 -6.12 7.53
CA LEU A 321 33.42 -7.38 8.06
C LEU A 321 33.23 -8.50 7.02
N GLU A 322 34.28 -9.26 6.76
CA GLU A 322 34.25 -10.42 5.89
C GLU A 322 34.85 -11.62 6.62
N VAL A 323 34.12 -12.75 6.62
CA VAL A 323 34.62 -14.02 7.14
C VAL A 323 34.52 -15.06 6.04
N ALA A 324 35.65 -15.64 5.67
CA ALA A 324 35.75 -16.67 4.65
C ALA A 324 36.32 -17.95 5.26
N ASN A 325 35.76 -19.08 4.92
CA ASN A 325 36.26 -20.39 5.33
C ASN A 325 36.48 -21.32 4.13
N THR A 326 37.41 -22.23 4.26
CA THR A 326 37.47 -23.46 3.46
C THR A 326 36.41 -24.44 3.97
N GLY A 327 36.03 -25.41 3.17
CA GLY A 327 35.04 -26.40 3.62
C GLY A 327 34.34 -27.15 2.46
N PRO A 328 33.21 -27.78 2.72
CA PRO A 328 32.43 -28.46 1.67
C PRO A 328 31.98 -27.51 0.57
N VAL A 329 31.80 -28.03 -0.63
CA VAL A 329 31.22 -27.26 -1.74
C VAL A 329 29.76 -26.92 -1.43
N VAL A 330 29.44 -25.65 -1.53
CA VAL A 330 28.08 -25.10 -1.32
C VAL A 330 27.48 -24.78 -2.69
N ASP A 331 26.25 -25.24 -2.94
CA ASP A 331 25.52 -24.88 -4.16
C ASP A 331 25.15 -23.37 -4.12
N PRO A 332 25.60 -22.56 -5.09
CA PRO A 332 25.27 -21.13 -5.16
C PRO A 332 23.77 -20.84 -5.10
N ALA A 333 22.91 -21.72 -5.61
CA ALA A 333 21.47 -21.56 -5.56
C ALA A 333 20.89 -21.66 -4.13
N THR A 334 21.59 -22.34 -3.21
CA THR A 334 21.16 -22.48 -1.81
C THR A 334 21.69 -21.34 -0.92
N VAL A 335 22.71 -20.60 -1.35
CA VAL A 335 23.35 -19.55 -0.53
C VAL A 335 22.38 -18.50 0.00
N PRO A 336 21.45 -17.91 -0.79
CA PRO A 336 20.50 -16.94 -0.28
C PRO A 336 19.58 -17.51 0.83
N LEU A 337 19.28 -18.83 0.76
CA LEU A 337 18.43 -19.50 1.72
C LEU A 337 19.11 -19.74 3.08
N LEU A 338 20.44 -19.68 3.15
CA LEU A 338 21.20 -19.87 4.39
C LEU A 338 20.96 -18.77 5.44
N PHE A 339 20.41 -17.64 5.03
CA PHE A 339 20.00 -16.58 5.94
C PHE A 339 18.59 -16.76 6.52
N GLU A 340 17.83 -17.75 6.03
CA GLU A 340 16.56 -18.12 6.65
C GLU A 340 16.81 -18.91 7.93
N PRO A 341 16.07 -18.66 9.03
CA PRO A 341 16.20 -19.43 10.26
C PRO A 341 15.98 -20.93 10.03
N PHE A 342 16.80 -21.76 10.67
CA PHE A 342 16.75 -23.23 10.60
C PHE A 342 17.09 -23.81 9.22
N ARG A 343 17.71 -23.03 8.31
CA ARG A 343 18.19 -23.50 7.01
C ARG A 343 19.64 -23.96 7.08
N ARG A 344 19.93 -25.02 6.32
CA ARG A 344 21.27 -25.62 6.19
C ARG A 344 21.56 -25.93 4.73
N ALA A 345 22.84 -25.88 4.34
CA ALA A 345 23.29 -26.19 2.98
C ALA A 345 23.06 -27.66 2.60
N GLN A 346 23.07 -28.57 3.54
CA GLN A 346 22.83 -30.00 3.33
C GLN A 346 21.71 -30.49 4.27
N ALA A 347 20.74 -31.20 3.68
CA ALA A 347 19.63 -31.83 4.41
C ALA A 347 20.04 -33.12 5.13
N ARG A 348 21.27 -33.20 5.69
CA ARG A 348 21.68 -34.37 6.47
C ARG A 348 20.99 -34.37 7.82
N ARG A 349 20.51 -35.56 8.23
CA ARG A 349 19.88 -35.82 9.52
C ARG A 349 20.82 -35.37 10.65
N HIS A 350 20.25 -34.81 11.71
CA HIS A 350 20.85 -34.31 12.93
C HIS A 350 22.05 -35.17 13.36
N ALA A 351 23.26 -34.78 12.98
CA ALA A 351 24.46 -35.31 13.59
C ALA A 351 24.73 -34.52 14.89
N PRO A 352 25.15 -35.17 15.97
CA PRO A 352 25.55 -34.48 17.21
C PRO A 352 26.62 -33.42 16.88
N GLY A 353 26.41 -32.17 17.34
CA GLY A 353 27.32 -31.05 17.10
C GLY A 353 27.00 -30.21 15.84
N GLU A 354 26.03 -30.57 15.01
CA GLU A 354 25.54 -29.71 13.94
C GLU A 354 24.56 -28.68 14.51
N GLY A 355 24.90 -27.38 14.47
CA GLY A 355 24.09 -26.30 15.02
C GLY A 355 22.70 -26.21 14.40
N ALA A 356 21.76 -25.53 15.10
CA ALA A 356 20.34 -25.40 14.75
C ALA A 356 20.04 -24.65 13.43
N GLY A 357 21.07 -24.17 12.70
CA GLY A 357 20.85 -23.37 11.49
C GLY A 357 20.37 -21.94 11.75
N LEU A 358 20.70 -21.38 12.92
CA LEU A 358 20.33 -20.02 13.31
C LEU A 358 21.47 -19.00 13.08
N GLY A 359 22.73 -19.43 13.00
CA GLY A 359 23.88 -18.51 13.01
C GLY A 359 23.83 -17.41 11.94
N LEU A 360 23.63 -17.76 10.67
CA LEU A 360 23.56 -16.76 9.59
C LEU A 360 22.29 -15.92 9.62
N SER A 361 21.17 -16.45 10.10
CA SER A 361 19.95 -15.66 10.30
C SER A 361 20.12 -14.64 11.44
N ILE A 362 20.83 -14.99 12.51
CA ILE A 362 21.20 -14.06 13.57
C ILE A 362 22.10 -12.95 13.01
N VAL A 363 23.13 -13.30 12.23
CA VAL A 363 24.02 -12.32 11.58
C VAL A 363 23.20 -11.35 10.71
N ALA A 364 22.28 -11.85 9.88
CA ALA A 364 21.45 -11.00 9.03
C ALA A 364 20.49 -10.12 9.85
N SER A 365 19.94 -10.62 10.94
CA SER A 365 19.04 -9.85 11.80
C SER A 365 19.80 -8.74 12.53
N ILE A 366 20.97 -9.04 13.10
CA ILE A 366 21.82 -8.04 13.76
C ILE A 366 22.30 -6.99 12.75
N ALA A 367 22.74 -7.40 11.55
CA ALA A 367 23.16 -6.46 10.51
C ALA A 367 22.03 -5.49 10.14
N ARG A 368 20.80 -6.00 9.92
CA ARG A 368 19.61 -5.15 9.65
C ARG A 368 19.28 -4.22 10.81
N ALA A 369 19.34 -4.68 12.05
CA ALA A 369 19.10 -3.86 13.22
C ALA A 369 20.06 -2.66 13.29
N HIS A 370 21.28 -2.82 12.77
CA HIS A 370 22.30 -1.77 12.64
C HIS A 370 22.21 -0.98 11.32
N GLY A 371 21.15 -1.13 10.53
CA GLY A 371 21.00 -0.46 9.23
C GLY A 371 21.95 -0.95 8.14
N GLY A 372 22.54 -2.13 8.33
CA GLY A 372 23.47 -2.78 7.42
C GLY A 372 22.85 -3.97 6.68
N GLU A 373 23.69 -4.69 5.95
CA GLU A 373 23.32 -5.86 5.15
C GLU A 373 24.35 -6.98 5.30
N ALA A 374 23.86 -8.23 5.32
CA ALA A 374 24.68 -9.43 5.27
C ALA A 374 24.46 -10.15 3.95
N SER A 375 25.56 -10.58 3.32
CA SER A 375 25.56 -11.34 2.08
C SER A 375 26.56 -12.49 2.14
N ALA A 376 26.38 -13.51 1.32
CA ALA A 376 27.28 -14.62 1.25
C ALA A 376 27.55 -15.05 -0.19
N THR A 377 28.71 -15.67 -0.44
CA THR A 377 29.07 -16.24 -1.72
C THR A 377 29.76 -17.59 -1.50
N ALA A 378 29.40 -18.59 -2.32
CA ALA A 378 30.08 -19.87 -2.30
C ALA A 378 31.49 -19.73 -2.89
N ASN A 379 32.48 -20.31 -2.22
CA ASN A 379 33.86 -20.30 -2.69
C ASN A 379 34.08 -21.38 -3.77
N PRO A 380 34.80 -21.08 -4.88
CA PRO A 380 35.03 -22.06 -5.95
C PRO A 380 35.74 -23.32 -5.50
N GLY A 381 36.58 -23.23 -4.47
CA GLY A 381 37.31 -24.36 -3.85
C GLY A 381 36.54 -25.05 -2.71
N GLY A 382 35.29 -24.68 -2.46
CA GLY A 382 34.52 -25.11 -1.31
C GLY A 382 34.61 -24.13 -0.13
N GLY A 383 33.60 -24.18 0.74
CA GLY A 383 33.41 -23.22 1.81
C GLY A 383 32.58 -22.01 1.39
N LEU A 384 32.49 -21.01 2.28
CA LEU A 384 31.61 -19.85 2.13
C LEU A 384 32.39 -18.57 2.52
N THR A 385 32.11 -17.48 1.82
CA THR A 385 32.51 -16.13 2.21
C THR A 385 31.27 -15.35 2.59
N VAL A 386 31.23 -14.90 3.85
CA VAL A 386 30.13 -14.04 4.36
C VAL A 386 30.66 -12.64 4.56
N ARG A 387 29.94 -11.67 4.01
CA ARG A 387 30.25 -10.24 4.14
C ARG A 387 29.11 -9.53 4.84
N VAL A 388 29.47 -8.68 5.81
CA VAL A 388 28.55 -7.80 6.53
C VAL A 388 29.02 -6.37 6.33
N VAL A 389 28.12 -5.54 5.77
CA VAL A 389 28.35 -4.12 5.59
C VAL A 389 27.50 -3.37 6.62
N LEU A 390 28.14 -2.57 7.46
CA LEU A 390 27.50 -1.73 8.46
C LEU A 390 27.75 -0.27 8.13
N PRO A 391 26.84 0.66 8.44
CA PRO A 391 27.09 2.08 8.33
C PRO A 391 28.29 2.47 9.21
N SER A 392 29.32 3.06 8.61
CA SER A 392 30.49 3.55 9.36
C SER A 392 30.20 4.92 9.94
N CYS A 393 30.69 5.17 11.15
CA CYS A 393 30.77 6.53 11.67
C CYS A 393 31.68 7.37 10.77
N PRO A 394 31.29 8.62 10.43
CA PRO A 394 32.13 9.53 9.69
C PRO A 394 33.42 9.92 10.46
#